data_5909fe13de369edcf122ef3d1e01a028
#
_entry.id   5909fe13de369edcf122ef3d1e01a028
#
_cell.length_a   1.000
_cell.length_b   1.000
_cell.length_c   1.000
_cell.angle_alpha   90.00
_cell.angle_beta   90.00
_cell.angle_gamma   90.00
#
_symmetry.space_group_name_H-M   'P 1'
#
loop_
_entity.id
_entity.type
_entity.pdbx_description
1 polymer ?
#
loop_
_entity_poly.entity_id
_entity_poly.type
_entity_poly.pdbx_seq_one_letter_code
_entity_poly.pdbx_strand_id
1 'polypeptide(L)'
;MEEIGRGTKVFDHGPVRGRFTPLDGPDDVLSLMDSGADGVVARVKDAGATFLAPIYHELTAVVCLSGTPRSHIGIVSREFHVPCVMSTAFAEGEPVSGTEVEVDCSGAEGVVRA
;
A
#
# COMPACT_ATOMS: atom_id res chain seq x y z
N MET A 1 -16.00 4.84 -8.21
CA MET A 1 -14.66 4.22 -8.30
C MET A 1 -14.77 2.82 -8.84
N GLU A 2 -13.88 2.48 -9.76
CA GLU A 2 -13.82 1.16 -10.38
C GLU A 2 -12.62 0.40 -9.87
N GLU A 3 -12.70 -0.93 -9.87
CA GLU A 3 -11.56 -1.77 -9.53
C GLU A 3 -10.47 -1.61 -10.59
N ILE A 4 -9.26 -1.27 -10.15
CA ILE A 4 -8.09 -1.14 -11.04
C ILE A 4 -7.02 -2.18 -10.75
N GLY A 5 -7.06 -2.83 -9.60
CA GLY A 5 -6.10 -3.86 -9.22
C GLY A 5 -6.60 -4.71 -8.07
N ARG A 6 -5.97 -5.87 -7.89
CA ARG A 6 -6.26 -6.75 -6.76
C ARG A 6 -5.08 -7.64 -6.42
N GLY A 7 -5.08 -8.14 -5.21
CA GLY A 7 -4.06 -9.03 -4.73
C GLY A 7 -4.49 -9.70 -3.42
N THR A 8 -3.53 -10.22 -2.68
CA THR A 8 -3.80 -10.93 -1.43
C THR A 8 -3.78 -9.95 -0.26
N LYS A 9 -4.89 -9.81 0.44
CA LYS A 9 -4.93 -8.97 1.64
C LYS A 9 -4.15 -9.63 2.77
N VAL A 10 -3.55 -8.81 3.63
CA VAL A 10 -2.81 -9.30 4.80
C VAL A 10 -3.77 -9.63 5.93
N PHE A 11 -4.78 -8.79 6.13
CA PHE A 11 -5.83 -9.00 7.14
C PHE A 11 -7.10 -8.27 6.73
N ASP A 12 -8.21 -8.60 7.36
CA ASP A 12 -9.50 -7.98 7.07
C ASP A 12 -9.51 -6.53 7.55
N HIS A 13 -9.92 -5.62 6.68
CA HIS A 13 -10.06 -4.21 7.00
C HIS A 13 -11.06 -3.56 6.04
N GLY A 14 -11.89 -2.66 6.56
CA GLY A 14 -12.81 -1.90 5.74
C GLY A 14 -12.07 -0.97 4.77
N PRO A 15 -12.79 -0.43 3.77
CA PRO A 15 -12.15 0.43 2.78
C PRO A 15 -11.54 1.70 3.39
N VAL A 16 -10.36 2.06 2.89
CA VAL A 16 -9.67 3.30 3.23
C VAL A 16 -9.30 4.02 1.94
N ARG A 17 -9.17 5.33 1.99
CA ARG A 17 -8.82 6.14 0.83
C ARG A 17 -7.58 6.99 1.11
N GLY A 18 -6.79 7.19 0.07
CA GLY A 18 -5.61 8.02 0.15
C GLY A 18 -4.97 8.24 -1.21
N ARG A 19 -3.85 8.94 -1.21
CA ARG A 19 -3.11 9.28 -2.43
C ARG A 19 -2.18 8.14 -2.78
N PHE A 20 -2.30 7.64 -4.00
CA PHE A 20 -1.41 6.60 -4.53
C PHE A 20 0.00 7.20 -4.69
N THR A 21 0.94 6.71 -3.91
CA THR A 21 2.28 7.28 -3.83
C THR A 21 3.33 6.18 -4.04
N PRO A 22 3.92 6.09 -5.24
CA PRO A 22 5.02 5.14 -5.48
C PRO A 22 6.24 5.50 -4.62
N LEU A 23 6.76 4.52 -3.91
CA LEU A 23 7.97 4.66 -3.09
C LEU A 23 8.97 3.59 -3.53
N ASP A 24 10.04 4.03 -4.19
CA ASP A 24 11.02 3.12 -4.78
C ASP A 24 12.33 3.05 -3.99
N GLY A 25 12.49 3.88 -2.97
CA GLY A 25 13.69 3.87 -2.16
C GLY A 25 13.63 4.86 -1.00
N PRO A 26 14.72 4.94 -0.21
CA PRO A 26 14.79 5.82 0.97
C PRO A 26 14.58 7.30 0.67
N ASP A 27 15.02 7.78 -0.48
CA ASP A 27 14.88 9.20 -0.86
C ASP A 27 13.42 9.61 -0.96
N ASP A 28 12.56 8.72 -1.46
CA ASP A 28 11.13 8.99 -1.55
C ASP A 28 10.50 9.11 -0.17
N VAL A 29 10.97 8.28 0.77
CA VAL A 29 10.51 8.32 2.16
C VAL A 29 10.95 9.61 2.85
N LEU A 30 12.20 10.05 2.62
CA LEU A 30 12.69 11.30 3.18
C LEU A 30 11.84 12.48 2.74
N SER A 31 11.41 12.51 1.47
CA SER A 31 10.51 13.55 0.96
C SER A 31 9.18 13.56 1.70
N LEU A 32 8.63 12.39 2.00
CA LEU A 32 7.38 12.28 2.76
C LEU A 32 7.54 12.66 4.22
N MET A 33 8.72 12.45 4.82
CA MET A 33 8.96 12.85 6.20
C MET A 33 8.84 14.36 6.38
N ASP A 34 9.22 15.13 5.36
CA ASP A 34 9.10 16.59 5.40
C ASP A 34 7.66 17.06 5.23
N SER A 35 6.89 16.43 4.35
CA SER A 35 5.51 16.83 4.04
C SER A 35 4.45 16.07 4.84
N GLY A 36 4.83 14.96 5.49
CA GLY A 36 3.93 14.07 6.21
C GLY A 36 3.44 12.93 5.33
N ALA A 37 3.24 11.77 5.93
CA ALA A 37 2.77 10.56 5.25
C ALA A 37 1.29 10.25 5.52
N ASP A 38 0.60 11.13 6.22
CA ASP A 38 -0.84 10.98 6.48
C ASP A 38 -1.61 11.04 5.15
N GLY A 39 -2.56 10.13 4.98
CA GLY A 39 -3.34 10.05 3.75
C GLY A 39 -2.60 9.40 2.57
N VAL A 40 -1.44 8.79 2.81
CA VAL A 40 -0.64 8.15 1.76
C VAL A 40 -0.99 6.66 1.65
N VAL A 41 -1.27 6.22 0.43
CA VAL A 41 -1.30 4.80 0.06
C VAL A 41 0.04 4.51 -0.62
N ALA A 42 0.94 3.86 0.09
CA ALA A 42 2.29 3.60 -0.38
C ALA A 42 2.31 2.40 -1.34
N ARG A 43 2.84 2.60 -2.53
CA ARG A 43 3.11 1.48 -3.44
C ARG A 43 4.59 1.13 -3.35
N VAL A 44 4.88 -0.13 -3.03
CA VAL A 44 6.24 -0.65 -3.00
C VAL A 44 6.33 -1.86 -3.94
N LYS A 45 7.48 -2.07 -4.55
CA LYS A 45 7.70 -3.19 -5.47
C LYS A 45 8.19 -4.43 -4.75
N ASP A 46 9.09 -4.26 -3.80
CA ASP A 46 9.78 -5.36 -3.11
C ASP A 46 9.15 -5.61 -1.75
N ALA A 47 8.63 -6.81 -1.58
CA ALA A 47 8.00 -7.24 -0.33
C ALA A 47 8.98 -7.33 0.86
N GLY A 48 10.28 -7.31 0.61
CA GLY A 48 11.31 -7.28 1.64
C GLY A 48 11.81 -5.88 1.98
N ALA A 49 11.24 -4.83 1.37
CA ALA A 49 11.70 -3.46 1.58
C ALA A 49 11.60 -3.02 3.04
N THR A 50 12.63 -2.37 3.54
CA THR A 50 12.71 -1.90 4.93
C THR A 50 12.69 -0.38 5.05
N PHE A 51 12.77 0.35 3.93
CA PHE A 51 12.89 1.81 3.94
C PHE A 51 11.61 2.54 4.38
N LEU A 52 10.47 1.85 4.50
CA LEU A 52 9.22 2.45 4.98
C LEU A 52 9.18 2.63 6.50
N ALA A 53 10.11 2.02 7.24
CA ALA A 53 10.06 1.98 8.70
C ALA A 53 9.78 3.34 9.36
N PRO A 54 10.44 4.45 8.97
CA PRO A 54 10.22 5.74 9.63
C PRO A 54 8.79 6.30 9.50
N ILE A 55 8.05 5.91 8.47
CA ILE A 55 6.73 6.48 8.19
C ILE A 55 5.60 5.45 8.26
N TYR A 56 5.91 4.19 8.54
CA TYR A 56 4.94 3.10 8.44
C TYR A 56 3.68 3.36 9.28
N HIS A 57 3.84 3.86 10.47
CA HIS A 57 2.73 4.14 11.39
C HIS A 57 1.79 5.26 10.92
N GLU A 58 2.21 6.07 9.96
CA GLU A 58 1.40 7.16 9.40
C GLU A 58 0.64 6.75 8.15
N LEU A 59 1.04 5.66 7.49
CA LEU A 59 0.48 5.25 6.22
C LEU A 59 -0.99 4.85 6.34
N THR A 60 -1.78 5.22 5.36
CA THR A 60 -3.19 4.82 5.26
C THR A 60 -3.31 3.37 4.79
N ALA A 61 -2.51 2.98 3.82
CA ALA A 61 -2.46 1.62 3.30
C ALA A 61 -1.16 1.38 2.55
N VAL A 62 -0.86 0.11 2.30
CA VAL A 62 0.29 -0.29 1.49
C VAL A 62 -0.20 -1.20 0.36
N VAL A 63 0.28 -0.93 -0.84
CA VAL A 63 0.05 -1.75 -2.03
C VAL A 63 1.41 -2.27 -2.48
N CYS A 64 1.64 -3.56 -2.31
CA CYS A 64 2.90 -4.20 -2.67
C CYS A 64 2.74 -5.02 -3.95
N LEU A 65 3.70 -4.95 -4.86
CA LEU A 65 3.62 -5.62 -6.15
C LEU A 65 4.13 -7.05 -6.13
N SER A 66 4.71 -7.50 -5.03
CA SER A 66 5.26 -8.85 -4.89
C SER A 66 4.97 -9.44 -3.52
N GLY A 67 5.41 -10.67 -3.30
CA GLY A 67 5.41 -11.31 -2.01
C GLY A 67 4.06 -11.83 -1.53
N THR A 68 4.04 -12.24 -0.28
CA THR A 68 2.87 -12.84 0.38
C THR A 68 2.63 -12.14 1.72
N PRO A 69 1.49 -12.40 2.38
CA PRO A 69 1.27 -11.87 3.73
C PRO A 69 2.34 -12.25 4.75
N ARG A 70 3.16 -13.25 4.46
CA ARG A 70 4.29 -13.67 5.32
C ARG A 70 5.60 -12.96 5.01
N SER A 71 5.65 -12.18 3.94
CA SER A 71 6.82 -11.37 3.61
C SER A 71 6.97 -10.22 4.59
N HIS A 72 8.13 -9.59 4.64
CA HIS A 72 8.43 -8.51 5.58
C HIS A 72 7.36 -7.40 5.60
N ILE A 73 6.98 -6.90 4.43
CA ILE A 73 5.94 -5.86 4.30
C ILE A 73 4.61 -6.34 4.91
N GLY A 74 4.22 -7.58 4.64
CA GLY A 74 2.99 -8.14 5.20
C GLY A 74 3.01 -8.21 6.73
N ILE A 75 4.12 -8.68 7.29
CA ILE A 75 4.30 -8.80 8.74
C ILE A 75 4.24 -7.43 9.42
N VAL A 76 4.96 -6.46 8.89
CA VAL A 76 5.00 -5.10 9.45
C VAL A 76 3.64 -4.41 9.35
N SER A 77 2.95 -4.57 8.21
CA SER A 77 1.60 -4.02 8.03
C SER A 77 0.64 -4.56 9.09
N ARG A 78 0.71 -5.84 9.39
CA ARG A 78 -0.11 -6.46 10.43
C ARG A 78 0.23 -5.88 11.81
N GLU A 79 1.50 -5.69 12.12
CA GLU A 79 1.94 -5.13 13.40
C GLU A 79 1.42 -3.70 13.61
N PHE A 80 1.48 -2.87 12.58
CA PHE A 80 1.00 -1.49 12.64
C PHE A 80 -0.48 -1.33 12.33
N HIS A 81 -1.16 -2.43 12.02
CA HIS A 81 -2.57 -2.43 11.64
C HIS A 81 -2.86 -1.52 10.43
N VAL A 82 -1.97 -1.54 9.47
CA VAL A 82 -2.10 -0.79 8.22
C VAL A 82 -2.61 -1.73 7.12
N PRO A 83 -3.77 -1.44 6.51
CA PRO A 83 -4.29 -2.29 5.42
C PRO A 83 -3.26 -2.48 4.34
N CYS A 84 -3.09 -3.72 3.88
CA CYS A 84 -2.05 -4.05 2.93
C CYS A 84 -2.52 -5.11 1.94
N VAL A 85 -2.19 -4.89 0.67
CA VAL A 85 -2.45 -5.85 -0.42
C VAL A 85 -1.11 -6.28 -0.99
N MET A 86 -0.86 -7.60 -1.01
CA MET A 86 0.37 -8.19 -1.51
C MET A 86 0.16 -8.75 -2.92
N SER A 87 1.24 -8.83 -3.69
CA SER A 87 1.21 -9.33 -5.08
C SER A 87 0.11 -8.67 -5.91
N THR A 88 -0.01 -7.37 -5.77
CA THR A 88 -1.05 -6.60 -6.43
C THR A 88 -0.78 -6.55 -7.94
N ALA A 89 -1.81 -6.89 -8.72
CA ALA A 89 -1.78 -6.78 -10.18
C ALA A 89 -2.78 -5.72 -10.62
N PHE A 90 -2.33 -4.78 -11.44
CA PHE A 90 -3.17 -3.73 -12.02
C PHE A 90 -3.55 -4.11 -13.44
N ALA A 91 -4.85 -4.12 -13.74
CA ALA A 91 -5.36 -4.58 -15.04
C ALA A 91 -4.84 -3.72 -16.21
N GLU A 92 -4.72 -2.42 -16.01
CA GLU A 92 -4.29 -1.47 -17.04
C GLU A 92 -3.05 -0.67 -16.60
N GLY A 93 -2.23 -1.25 -15.73
CA GLY A 93 -1.07 -0.58 -15.16
C GLY A 93 -1.42 0.28 -13.94
N GLU A 94 -0.40 0.75 -13.27
CA GLU A 94 -0.56 1.54 -12.05
C GLU A 94 -1.22 2.90 -12.35
N PRO A 95 -2.01 3.44 -11.41
CA PRO A 95 -2.54 4.79 -11.58
C PRO A 95 -1.41 5.81 -11.46
N VAL A 96 -1.69 7.02 -11.93
CA VAL A 96 -0.74 8.13 -11.83
C VAL A 96 -0.50 8.48 -10.36
N SER A 97 0.76 8.79 -10.02
CA SER A 97 1.12 9.24 -8.67
C SER A 97 0.24 10.42 -8.24
N GLY A 98 -0.29 10.34 -7.03
CA GLY A 98 -1.19 11.36 -6.49
C GLY A 98 -2.68 11.07 -6.72
N THR A 99 -3.02 10.08 -7.54
CA THR A 99 -4.41 9.67 -7.75
C THR A 99 -5.02 9.22 -6.43
N GLU A 100 -6.24 9.69 -6.13
CA GLU A 100 -6.96 9.16 -4.97
C GLU A 100 -7.43 7.75 -5.27
N VAL A 101 -7.06 6.83 -4.41
CA VAL A 101 -7.44 5.42 -4.53
C VAL A 101 -8.11 4.93 -3.26
N GLU A 102 -8.88 3.87 -3.40
CA GLU A 102 -9.46 3.15 -2.27
C GLU A 102 -8.83 1.78 -2.20
N VAL A 103 -8.40 1.39 -0.99
CA VAL A 103 -7.91 0.05 -0.72
C VAL A 103 -8.92 -0.64 0.18
N ASP A 104 -9.48 -1.75 -0.30
CA ASP A 104 -10.54 -2.48 0.39
C ASP A 104 -10.09 -3.91 0.67
N CYS A 105 -9.94 -4.22 1.95
CA CYS A 105 -9.55 -5.54 2.42
C CYS A 105 -10.71 -6.26 3.15
N SER A 106 -11.95 -5.89 2.86
CA SER A 106 -13.12 -6.48 3.52
C SER A 106 -13.62 -7.78 2.88
N GLY A 107 -13.28 -8.01 1.61
CA GLY A 107 -13.68 -9.20 0.87
C GLY A 107 -12.66 -10.33 0.93
N ALA A 108 -12.78 -11.30 0.06
CA ALA A 108 -11.87 -12.45 -0.01
C ALA A 108 -10.45 -12.04 -0.39
N GLU A 109 -10.32 -11.01 -1.21
CA GLU A 109 -9.02 -10.48 -1.65
C GLU A 109 -8.92 -9.00 -1.32
N GLY A 110 -7.71 -8.45 -1.44
CA GLY A 110 -7.50 -7.01 -1.39
C GLY A 110 -7.79 -6.39 -2.76
N VAL A 111 -8.53 -5.30 -2.77
CA VAL A 111 -8.95 -4.63 -4.00
C VAL A 111 -8.53 -3.17 -3.96
N VAL A 112 -8.00 -2.68 -5.09
CA VAL A 112 -7.67 -1.27 -5.27
C VAL A 112 -8.63 -0.68 -6.28
N ARG A 113 -9.26 0.44 -5.93
CA ARG A 113 -10.20 1.16 -6.80
C ARG A 113 -9.74 2.59 -7.02
N ALA A 114 -10.12 3.12 -8.17
CA ALA A 114 -9.89 4.53 -8.44
C ALA A 114 -11.03 5.15 -9.26
#